data_14b7eb4385113d67aff45e9f9964adca
#
_entry.id   14b7eb4385113d67aff45e9f9964adca
#
_cell.length_a   1.000
_cell.length_b   1.000
_cell.length_c   1.000
_cell.angle_alpha   90.00
_cell.angle_beta   90.00
_cell.angle_gamma   90.00
#
_symmetry.space_group_name_H-M   'P 1'
#
loop_
_entity.id
_entity.type
_entity.pdbx_description
1 polymer ?
#
loop_
_entity_poly.entity_id
_entity_poly.type
_entity_poly.pdbx_seq_one_letter_code
_entity_poly.pdbx_strand_id
1 'polypeptide(L)'
;LFLSSLEENQKIDKGDIDQTIQNYKEVYSKESKTVDINELKIVKKIDLTFLIGFPRSGTTLLDTILRTHSKTLVLEEKLYLENTRNHYFTSKDNNLNAIKNISLEEIINLRKYYFDQINIDYKNIRTVIDKLPLTITELGFVKKIFPDAKIILALRHPCDVVISCFFSSFKMNRAMINFLSIKNTVDFYNKVLDLFEFYENELNLEIIKIKYEDIILNFEKETKKLFKFLNLDYEKGINKFYETA
;
A
#
# COMPACT_ATOMS: atom_id res chain seq x y z
N LEU A 1 -28.96 -15.60 3.86
CA LEU A 1 -27.53 -15.32 3.63
C LEU A 1 -27.17 -13.85 3.90
N PHE A 2 -27.89 -12.86 3.33
CA PHE A 2 -27.60 -11.43 3.53
C PHE A 2 -27.86 -10.98 4.98
N LEU A 3 -28.97 -11.40 5.59
CA LEU A 3 -29.32 -11.03 6.97
C LEU A 3 -28.41 -11.73 8.02
N SER A 4 -28.04 -12.99 7.81
CA SER A 4 -27.10 -13.68 8.71
C SER A 4 -25.70 -13.07 8.68
N SER A 5 -25.25 -12.58 7.51
CA SER A 5 -23.98 -11.85 7.41
C SER A 5 -24.03 -10.49 8.11
N LEU A 6 -25.18 -9.82 8.16
CA LEU A 6 -25.35 -8.56 8.91
C LEU A 6 -25.25 -8.77 10.43
N GLU A 7 -25.81 -9.85 10.98
CA GLU A 7 -25.74 -10.15 12.40
C GLU A 7 -24.31 -10.55 12.84
N GLU A 8 -23.58 -11.31 12.02
CA GLU A 8 -22.16 -11.58 12.26
C GLU A 8 -21.28 -10.32 12.18
N ASN A 9 -21.59 -9.43 11.23
CA ASN A 9 -20.86 -8.19 11.03
C ASN A 9 -21.07 -7.16 12.14
N GLN A 10 -22.19 -7.20 12.88
CA GLN A 10 -22.42 -6.37 14.07
C GLN A 10 -21.44 -6.67 15.22
N LYS A 11 -20.78 -7.83 15.21
CA LYS A 11 -19.76 -8.20 16.20
C LYS A 11 -18.34 -7.66 15.88
N ILE A 12 -18.13 -7.15 14.65
CA ILE A 12 -16.84 -6.58 14.26
C ILE A 12 -16.76 -5.15 14.79
N ASP A 13 -15.85 -4.93 15.72
CA ASP A 13 -15.52 -3.58 16.21
C ASP A 13 -14.96 -2.73 15.05
N LYS A 14 -15.65 -1.65 14.71
CA LYS A 14 -15.20 -0.69 13.67
C LYS A 14 -13.94 0.05 14.09
N GLY A 15 -13.66 0.10 15.39
CA GLY A 15 -12.67 1.00 15.96
C GLY A 15 -13.04 2.47 15.74
N ASP A 16 -12.27 3.34 16.34
CA ASP A 16 -12.36 4.79 16.08
C ASP A 16 -11.37 5.15 14.96
N ILE A 17 -11.89 5.24 13.73
CA ILE A 17 -11.08 5.58 12.54
C ILE A 17 -10.54 7.01 12.67
N ASP A 18 -11.34 7.93 13.20
CA ASP A 18 -10.93 9.33 13.36
C ASP A 18 -9.78 9.45 14.36
N GLN A 19 -9.88 8.76 15.49
CA GLN A 19 -8.80 8.71 16.47
C GLN A 19 -7.55 8.04 15.89
N THR A 20 -7.70 6.97 15.12
CA THR A 20 -6.57 6.29 14.47
C THR A 20 -5.84 7.21 13.51
N ILE A 21 -6.58 7.94 12.64
CA ILE A 21 -6.01 8.90 11.70
C ILE A 21 -5.32 10.05 12.44
N GLN A 22 -5.94 10.57 13.49
CA GLN A 22 -5.34 11.63 14.30
C GLN A 22 -4.03 11.18 14.94
N ASN A 23 -4.01 9.98 15.53
CA ASN A 23 -2.80 9.39 16.10
C ASN A 23 -1.70 9.21 15.05
N TYR A 24 -2.04 8.78 13.82
CA TYR A 24 -1.09 8.63 12.73
C TYR A 24 -0.51 9.99 12.29
N LYS A 25 -1.34 11.02 12.15
CA LYS A 25 -0.89 12.37 11.83
C LYS A 25 0.08 12.92 12.88
N GLU A 26 -0.19 12.69 14.16
CA GLU A 26 0.67 13.13 15.26
C GLU A 26 2.00 12.38 15.31
N VAL A 27 1.99 11.09 15.02
CA VAL A 27 3.18 10.24 15.11
C VAL A 27 4.08 10.36 13.90
N TYR A 28 3.51 10.53 12.71
CA TYR A 28 4.25 10.56 11.45
C TYR A 28 4.42 11.97 10.85
N SER A 29 4.32 13.02 11.66
CA SER A 29 4.66 14.39 11.24
C SER A 29 6.15 14.56 10.94
N LYS A 30 6.54 15.65 10.25
CA LYS A 30 7.93 15.98 9.87
C LYS A 30 8.92 16.01 11.02
N GLU A 31 8.46 16.26 12.24
CA GLU A 31 9.30 16.31 13.44
C GLU A 31 9.88 14.94 13.83
N SER A 32 9.36 13.85 13.28
CA SER A 32 9.86 12.52 13.59
C SER A 32 11.20 12.26 12.86
N LYS A 33 12.27 11.94 13.61
CA LYS A 33 13.61 11.67 13.06
C LYS A 33 13.56 10.71 11.87
N THR A 34 14.19 11.10 10.77
CA THR A 34 14.42 10.25 9.60
C THR A 34 15.83 9.63 9.71
N VAL A 35 15.93 8.36 9.38
CA VAL A 35 17.23 7.66 9.32
C VAL A 35 17.90 7.96 7.98
N ASP A 36 19.23 8.10 7.97
CA ASP A 36 20.00 8.30 6.73
C ASP A 36 19.88 7.05 5.85
N ILE A 37 19.37 7.23 4.64
CA ILE A 37 19.24 6.16 3.63
C ILE A 37 20.59 5.50 3.33
N ASN A 38 21.69 6.22 3.44
CA ASN A 38 23.02 5.68 3.17
C ASN A 38 23.42 4.60 4.17
N GLU A 39 22.97 4.70 5.42
CA GLU A 39 23.21 3.68 6.45
C GLU A 39 22.40 2.39 6.18
N LEU A 40 21.28 2.49 5.44
CA LEU A 40 20.42 1.36 5.08
C LEU A 40 20.83 0.64 3.79
N LYS A 41 21.71 1.22 2.97
CA LYS A 41 22.17 0.64 1.69
C LYS A 41 22.90 -0.70 1.83
N ILE A 42 23.43 -1.00 3.01
CA ILE A 42 24.13 -2.26 3.30
C ILE A 42 23.22 -3.48 3.15
N VAL A 43 21.89 -3.31 3.25
CA VAL A 43 20.90 -4.39 3.22
C VAL A 43 20.16 -4.46 1.85
N LYS A 44 20.39 -3.49 0.94
CA LYS A 44 19.60 -3.36 -0.29
C LYS A 44 20.16 -4.20 -1.44
N LYS A 45 19.50 -5.30 -1.76
CA LYS A 45 19.72 -6.05 -3.02
C LYS A 45 18.60 -5.84 -4.04
N ILE A 46 17.44 -5.34 -3.65
CA ILE A 46 16.19 -5.31 -4.45
C ILE A 46 15.47 -3.99 -4.18
N ASP A 47 14.95 -3.37 -5.23
CA ASP A 47 14.09 -2.20 -5.11
C ASP A 47 12.71 -2.63 -4.62
N LEU A 48 12.18 -1.97 -3.58
CA LEU A 48 10.84 -2.20 -3.04
C LEU A 48 9.90 -1.09 -3.48
N THR A 49 8.73 -1.48 -3.96
CA THR A 49 7.67 -0.56 -4.38
C THR A 49 6.36 -1.02 -3.75
N PHE A 50 5.57 -0.09 -3.25
CA PHE A 50 4.21 -0.37 -2.77
C PHE A 50 3.18 0.10 -3.80
N LEU A 51 2.34 -0.83 -4.26
CA LEU A 51 1.17 -0.53 -5.09
C LEU A 51 -0.05 -0.39 -4.18
N ILE A 52 -0.47 0.84 -3.99
CA ILE A 52 -1.50 1.24 -3.04
C ILE A 52 -2.67 1.94 -3.72
N GLY A 53 -3.72 2.14 -2.98
CA GLY A 53 -4.92 2.89 -3.39
C GLY A 53 -6.10 2.53 -2.49
N PHE A 54 -7.24 3.13 -2.75
CA PHE A 54 -8.46 2.65 -2.13
C PHE A 54 -8.89 1.33 -2.80
N PRO A 55 -9.54 0.38 -2.13
CA PRO A 55 -10.10 -0.81 -2.78
C PRO A 55 -10.93 -0.42 -4.01
N ARG A 56 -10.85 -1.19 -5.08
CA ARG A 56 -11.55 -0.96 -6.36
C ARG A 56 -11.03 0.23 -7.19
N SER A 57 -9.90 0.84 -6.84
CA SER A 57 -9.28 1.94 -7.61
C SER A 57 -8.46 1.49 -8.83
N GLY A 58 -8.45 0.18 -9.17
CA GLY A 58 -7.71 -0.33 -10.33
C GLY A 58 -6.34 -0.94 -10.00
N THR A 59 -6.04 -1.21 -8.71
CA THR A 59 -4.80 -1.87 -8.29
C THR A 59 -4.61 -3.25 -8.94
N THR A 60 -5.69 -4.00 -9.19
CA THR A 60 -5.61 -5.31 -9.88
C THR A 60 -5.18 -5.16 -11.34
N LEU A 61 -5.67 -4.13 -12.06
CA LEU A 61 -5.21 -3.87 -13.43
C LEU A 61 -3.72 -3.55 -13.47
N LEU A 62 -3.26 -2.67 -12.56
CA LEU A 62 -1.85 -2.32 -12.46
C LEU A 62 -0.99 -3.53 -12.04
N ASP A 63 -1.46 -4.36 -11.13
CA ASP A 63 -0.82 -5.62 -10.75
C ASP A 63 -0.61 -6.52 -11.96
N THR A 64 -1.69 -6.77 -12.74
CA THR A 64 -1.61 -7.61 -13.95
C THR A 64 -0.61 -7.03 -14.95
N ILE A 65 -0.61 -5.71 -15.20
CA ILE A 65 0.36 -5.05 -16.07
C ILE A 65 1.79 -5.22 -15.54
N LEU A 66 2.00 -5.00 -14.26
CA LEU A 66 3.32 -5.09 -13.64
C LEU A 66 3.90 -6.50 -13.66
N ARG A 67 3.06 -7.54 -13.54
CA ARG A 67 3.48 -8.95 -13.61
C ARG A 67 4.02 -9.35 -14.98
N THR A 68 3.69 -8.63 -16.05
CA THR A 68 4.17 -8.97 -17.40
C THR A 68 5.65 -8.63 -17.62
N HIS A 69 6.24 -7.82 -16.76
CA HIS A 69 7.63 -7.42 -16.91
C HIS A 69 8.58 -8.45 -16.28
N SER A 70 9.60 -8.88 -17.03
CA SER A 70 10.52 -9.98 -16.66
C SER A 70 11.32 -9.75 -15.36
N LYS A 71 11.47 -8.49 -14.92
CA LYS A 71 12.26 -8.09 -13.74
C LYS A 71 11.43 -7.65 -12.54
N THR A 72 10.11 -7.84 -12.58
CA THR A 72 9.21 -7.51 -11.46
C THR A 72 8.68 -8.76 -10.78
N LEU A 73 8.48 -8.66 -9.49
CA LEU A 73 7.77 -9.64 -8.68
C LEU A 73 6.64 -8.92 -7.95
N VAL A 74 5.40 -9.28 -8.22
CA VAL A 74 4.24 -8.70 -7.51
C VAL A 74 3.77 -9.66 -6.43
N LEU A 75 3.72 -9.15 -5.20
CA LEU A 75 3.22 -9.82 -4.01
C LEU A 75 1.76 -9.39 -3.82
N GLU A 76 0.84 -10.26 -4.23
CA GLU A 76 -0.58 -9.92 -4.24
C GLU A 76 -1.22 -10.14 -2.88
N GLU A 77 -1.69 -9.05 -2.28
CA GLU A 77 -2.52 -8.99 -1.06
C GLU A 77 -1.97 -9.87 0.10
N LYS A 78 -0.63 -9.86 0.22
CA LYS A 78 0.05 -10.51 1.35
C LYS A 78 0.18 -9.54 2.52
N LEU A 79 0.11 -10.06 3.73
CA LEU A 79 0.15 -9.25 4.95
C LEU A 79 1.58 -9.03 5.48
N TYR A 80 2.59 -9.02 4.60
CA TYR A 80 4.00 -8.94 5.01
C TYR A 80 4.31 -7.65 5.76
N LEU A 81 3.82 -6.50 5.27
CA LEU A 81 3.99 -5.22 5.95
C LEU A 81 3.20 -5.18 7.26
N GLU A 82 1.95 -5.65 7.25
CA GLU A 82 1.10 -5.71 8.45
C GLU A 82 1.73 -6.60 9.54
N ASN A 83 2.23 -7.78 9.15
CA ASN A 83 2.94 -8.66 10.08
C ASN A 83 4.19 -7.99 10.65
N THR A 84 4.97 -7.28 9.82
CA THR A 84 6.17 -6.54 10.25
C THR A 84 5.80 -5.42 11.22
N ARG A 85 4.75 -4.66 10.93
CA ARG A 85 4.21 -3.63 11.79
C ARG A 85 3.74 -4.21 13.14
N ASN A 86 2.95 -5.26 13.08
CA ASN A 86 2.43 -5.92 14.28
C ASN A 86 3.56 -6.50 15.13
N HIS A 87 4.58 -7.12 14.51
CA HIS A 87 5.78 -7.61 15.21
C HIS A 87 6.47 -6.47 15.99
N TYR A 88 6.66 -5.31 15.37
CA TYR A 88 7.26 -4.16 16.03
C TYR A 88 6.42 -3.65 17.20
N PHE A 89 5.14 -3.34 16.96
CA PHE A 89 4.30 -2.71 17.99
C PHE A 89 3.98 -3.66 19.14
N THR A 90 3.82 -4.97 18.89
CA THR A 90 3.68 -5.96 19.98
C THR A 90 4.90 -5.95 20.92
N SER A 91 6.12 -5.81 20.38
CA SER A 91 7.34 -5.69 21.19
C SER A 91 7.45 -4.37 21.98
N LYS A 92 6.57 -3.42 21.71
CA LYS A 92 6.49 -2.08 22.33
C LYS A 92 5.17 -1.86 23.09
N ASP A 93 4.55 -2.92 23.57
CA ASP A 93 3.27 -2.87 24.30
C ASP A 93 2.16 -2.13 23.52
N ASN A 94 2.18 -2.23 22.18
CA ASN A 94 1.30 -1.53 21.25
C ASN A 94 1.36 0.01 21.34
N ASN A 95 2.44 0.56 21.87
CA ASN A 95 2.65 2.01 21.93
C ASN A 95 3.04 2.59 20.57
N LEU A 96 2.11 3.25 19.89
CA LEU A 96 2.35 3.86 18.58
C LEU A 96 3.47 4.92 18.60
N ASN A 97 3.64 5.65 19.71
CA ASN A 97 4.70 6.66 19.85
C ASN A 97 6.12 6.07 19.84
N ALA A 98 6.28 4.76 20.08
CA ALA A 98 7.59 4.11 20.05
C ALA A 98 8.29 4.30 18.68
N ILE A 99 7.53 4.40 17.58
CA ILE A 99 8.07 4.56 16.23
C ILE A 99 8.80 5.91 16.02
N LYS A 100 8.51 6.94 16.82
CA LYS A 100 9.17 8.24 16.75
C LYS A 100 10.68 8.14 17.01
N ASN A 101 11.06 7.19 17.87
CA ASN A 101 12.44 6.99 18.32
C ASN A 101 13.02 5.63 17.89
N ILE A 102 12.48 5.04 16.83
CA ILE A 102 12.98 3.77 16.31
C ILE A 102 14.47 3.90 15.98
N SER A 103 15.26 2.94 16.43
CA SER A 103 16.71 2.89 16.17
C SER A 103 17.03 2.33 14.79
N LEU A 104 18.22 2.62 14.27
CA LEU A 104 18.72 2.04 13.02
C LEU A 104 18.74 0.51 13.07
N GLU A 105 19.17 -0.06 14.20
CA GLU A 105 19.21 -1.52 14.39
C GLU A 105 17.80 -2.14 14.29
N GLU A 106 16.82 -1.52 14.93
CA GLU A 106 15.42 -1.98 14.83
C GLU A 106 14.90 -1.91 13.40
N ILE A 107 15.21 -0.84 12.66
CA ILE A 107 14.84 -0.71 11.25
C ILE A 107 15.47 -1.83 10.42
N ILE A 108 16.76 -2.10 10.59
CA ILE A 108 17.47 -3.18 9.88
C ILE A 108 16.82 -4.53 10.18
N ASN A 109 16.51 -4.81 11.45
CA ASN A 109 15.88 -6.06 11.87
C ASN A 109 14.45 -6.20 11.29
N LEU A 110 13.67 -5.11 11.25
CA LEU A 110 12.32 -5.11 10.67
C LEU A 110 12.36 -5.29 9.14
N ARG A 111 13.32 -4.66 8.44
CA ARG A 111 13.53 -4.89 7.00
C ARG A 111 13.88 -6.34 6.73
N LYS A 112 14.77 -6.93 7.53
CA LYS A 112 15.11 -8.35 7.42
C LYS A 112 13.88 -9.21 7.65
N TYR A 113 13.13 -8.98 8.75
CA TYR A 113 11.90 -9.70 9.04
C TYR A 113 10.88 -9.62 7.91
N TYR A 114 10.71 -8.45 7.29
CA TYR A 114 9.83 -8.27 6.13
C TYR A 114 10.27 -9.16 4.95
N PHE A 115 11.54 -9.13 4.56
CA PHE A 115 12.04 -9.90 3.43
C PHE A 115 12.13 -11.41 3.71
N ASP A 116 12.38 -11.82 4.94
CA ASP A 116 12.41 -13.23 5.35
C ASP A 116 11.03 -13.92 5.21
N GLN A 117 9.94 -13.15 5.28
CA GLN A 117 8.59 -13.67 5.01
C GLN A 117 8.39 -14.00 3.52
N ILE A 118 9.18 -13.39 2.63
CA ILE A 118 9.07 -13.54 1.18
C ILE A 118 10.04 -14.64 0.75
N ASN A 119 9.59 -15.89 0.81
CA ASN A 119 10.42 -17.06 0.48
C ASN A 119 10.49 -17.28 -1.05
N ILE A 120 11.26 -16.44 -1.76
CA ILE A 120 11.37 -16.45 -3.23
C ILE A 120 12.83 -16.28 -3.66
N ASP A 121 13.20 -16.92 -4.79
CA ASP A 121 14.49 -16.67 -5.45
C ASP A 121 14.45 -15.36 -6.24
N TYR A 122 15.25 -14.40 -5.82
CA TYR A 122 15.31 -13.04 -6.39
C TYR A 122 16.31 -12.91 -7.57
N LYS A 123 16.94 -13.98 -8.05
CA LYS A 123 18.09 -13.92 -8.99
C LYS A 123 17.90 -13.01 -10.20
N ASN A 124 16.68 -12.94 -10.75
CA ASN A 124 16.36 -12.13 -11.92
C ASN A 124 15.47 -10.94 -11.59
N ILE A 125 15.06 -10.78 -10.35
CA ILE A 125 14.14 -9.73 -9.91
C ILE A 125 14.93 -8.48 -9.55
N ARG A 126 14.52 -7.35 -10.11
CA ARG A 126 15.05 -6.02 -9.76
C ARG A 126 14.13 -5.28 -8.80
N THR A 127 12.83 -5.41 -8.99
CA THR A 127 11.82 -4.70 -8.21
C THR A 127 10.79 -5.65 -7.65
N VAL A 128 10.62 -5.64 -6.35
CA VAL A 128 9.50 -6.27 -5.65
C VAL A 128 8.40 -5.24 -5.46
N ILE A 129 7.17 -5.62 -5.82
CA ILE A 129 5.99 -4.75 -5.72
C ILE A 129 5.04 -5.40 -4.72
N ASP A 130 4.90 -4.79 -3.56
CA ASP A 130 3.92 -5.20 -2.55
C ASP A 130 2.58 -4.54 -2.87
N LYS A 131 1.61 -5.34 -3.32
CA LYS A 131 0.28 -4.88 -3.68
C LYS A 131 -0.73 -5.21 -2.60
N LEU A 132 -1.02 -4.24 -1.76
CA LEU A 132 -2.14 -4.27 -0.82
C LEU A 132 -2.78 -2.87 -0.78
N PRO A 133 -4.01 -2.70 -1.32
CA PRO A 133 -4.59 -1.37 -1.52
C PRO A 133 -4.54 -0.49 -0.26
N LEU A 134 -5.03 -0.99 0.88
CA LEU A 134 -5.12 -0.22 2.12
C LEU A 134 -3.77 0.03 2.82
N THR A 135 -2.64 -0.42 2.28
CA THR A 135 -1.32 0.06 2.72
C THR A 135 -1.17 1.59 2.57
N ILE A 136 -2.06 2.23 1.82
CA ILE A 136 -2.18 3.70 1.78
C ILE A 136 -2.31 4.33 3.18
N THR A 137 -2.91 3.65 4.14
CA THR A 137 -3.03 4.14 5.53
C THR A 137 -1.75 3.96 6.34
N GLU A 138 -0.84 3.11 5.90
CA GLU A 138 0.40 2.74 6.61
C GLU A 138 1.66 3.43 6.04
N LEU A 139 1.52 4.42 5.17
CA LEU A 139 2.65 5.09 4.52
C LEU A 139 3.61 5.76 5.52
N GLY A 140 3.13 6.17 6.68
CA GLY A 140 3.97 6.64 7.77
C GLY A 140 4.95 5.55 8.26
N PHE A 141 4.44 4.33 8.48
CA PHE A 141 5.28 3.18 8.85
C PHE A 141 6.20 2.78 7.69
N VAL A 142 5.69 2.73 6.46
CA VAL A 142 6.50 2.47 5.25
C VAL A 142 7.67 3.43 5.18
N LYS A 143 7.44 4.74 5.33
CA LYS A 143 8.52 5.74 5.26
C LYS A 143 9.57 5.56 6.34
N LYS A 144 9.20 5.12 7.53
CA LYS A 144 10.15 4.85 8.61
C LYS A 144 11.03 3.64 8.33
N ILE A 145 10.45 2.55 7.84
CA ILE A 145 11.17 1.29 7.65
C ILE A 145 11.83 1.21 6.25
N PHE A 146 11.17 1.74 5.23
CA PHE A 146 11.62 1.72 3.84
C PHE A 146 11.65 3.13 3.25
N PRO A 147 12.52 4.04 3.73
CA PRO A 147 12.54 5.45 3.31
C PRO A 147 12.84 5.64 1.82
N ASP A 148 13.41 4.63 1.18
CA ASP A 148 13.77 4.55 -0.24
C ASP A 148 12.77 3.78 -1.10
N ALA A 149 11.65 3.32 -0.53
CA ALA A 149 10.61 2.65 -1.28
C ALA A 149 9.87 3.62 -2.19
N LYS A 150 9.53 3.12 -3.38
CA LYS A 150 8.67 3.83 -4.34
C LYS A 150 7.20 3.53 -4.07
N ILE A 151 6.34 4.47 -4.38
CA ILE A 151 4.90 4.34 -4.19
C ILE A 151 4.18 4.51 -5.52
N ILE A 152 3.37 3.53 -5.90
CA ILE A 152 2.43 3.63 -7.01
C ILE A 152 1.05 3.79 -6.40
N LEU A 153 0.45 4.97 -6.56
CA LEU A 153 -0.92 5.24 -6.14
C LEU A 153 -1.87 5.02 -7.31
N ALA A 154 -2.72 4.00 -7.18
CA ALA A 154 -3.83 3.76 -8.08
C ALA A 154 -5.00 4.68 -7.73
N LEU A 155 -5.45 5.47 -8.70
CA LEU A 155 -6.61 6.35 -8.60
C LEU A 155 -7.69 5.95 -9.60
N ARG A 156 -8.94 6.18 -9.27
CA ARG A 156 -10.10 6.02 -10.14
C ARG A 156 -11.17 7.03 -9.73
N HIS A 157 -12.13 7.29 -10.62
CA HIS A 157 -13.22 8.21 -10.31
C HIS A 157 -13.92 7.83 -9.00
N PRO A 158 -14.04 8.75 -8.02
CA PRO A 158 -14.53 8.45 -6.68
C PRO A 158 -15.89 7.74 -6.64
N CYS A 159 -16.83 8.19 -7.47
CA CYS A 159 -18.16 7.55 -7.55
C CYS A 159 -18.06 6.08 -7.98
N ASP A 160 -17.19 5.76 -8.95
CA ASP A 160 -16.98 4.38 -9.41
C ASP A 160 -16.37 3.50 -8.31
N VAL A 161 -15.43 4.07 -7.56
CA VAL A 161 -14.79 3.38 -6.43
C VAL A 161 -15.81 3.08 -5.35
N VAL A 162 -16.55 4.09 -4.89
CA VAL A 162 -17.55 3.97 -3.82
C VAL A 162 -18.65 2.97 -4.19
N ILE A 163 -19.23 3.11 -5.37
CA ILE A 163 -20.28 2.20 -5.86
C ILE A 163 -19.74 0.78 -5.99
N SER A 164 -18.54 0.62 -6.56
CA SER A 164 -17.92 -0.70 -6.71
C SER A 164 -17.61 -1.35 -5.36
N CYS A 165 -17.18 -0.59 -4.36
CA CYS A 165 -16.97 -1.11 -3.00
C CYS A 165 -18.29 -1.56 -2.36
N PHE A 166 -19.35 -0.76 -2.47
CA PHE A 166 -20.65 -1.07 -1.91
C PHE A 166 -21.26 -2.35 -2.51
N PHE A 167 -21.11 -2.58 -3.82
CA PHE A 167 -21.62 -3.77 -4.49
C PHE A 167 -20.68 -4.99 -4.45
N SER A 168 -19.47 -4.84 -3.95
CA SER A 168 -18.51 -5.95 -3.89
C SER A 168 -18.71 -6.79 -2.63
N SER A 169 -18.57 -8.12 -2.77
CA SER A 169 -18.53 -9.02 -1.62
C SER A 169 -17.10 -9.08 -1.07
N PHE A 170 -16.88 -8.54 0.12
CA PHE A 170 -15.61 -8.60 0.82
C PHE A 170 -15.68 -9.55 2.00
N LYS A 171 -14.55 -10.21 2.32
CA LYS A 171 -14.37 -10.82 3.63
C LYS A 171 -14.33 -9.71 4.68
N MET A 172 -15.29 -9.74 5.60
CA MET A 172 -15.45 -8.66 6.57
C MET A 172 -14.28 -8.55 7.54
N ASN A 173 -13.82 -7.31 7.70
CA ASN A 173 -12.84 -6.87 8.70
C ASN A 173 -13.14 -5.41 9.09
N ARG A 174 -12.31 -4.79 9.94
CA ARG A 174 -12.50 -3.40 10.40
C ARG A 174 -12.63 -2.36 9.27
N ALA A 175 -11.91 -2.54 8.18
CA ALA A 175 -11.99 -1.64 7.04
C ALA A 175 -13.25 -1.93 6.18
N MET A 176 -13.47 -3.22 5.85
CA MET A 176 -14.52 -3.63 4.92
C MET A 176 -15.96 -3.44 5.46
N ILE A 177 -16.13 -3.38 6.78
CA ILE A 177 -17.43 -3.09 7.39
C ILE A 177 -17.98 -1.70 6.99
N ASN A 178 -17.10 -0.78 6.59
CA ASN A 178 -17.52 0.54 6.11
C ASN A 178 -18.21 0.45 4.74
N PHE A 179 -18.04 -0.64 4.00
CA PHE A 179 -18.65 -0.82 2.67
C PHE A 179 -20.10 -1.34 2.73
N LEU A 180 -20.66 -1.57 3.93
CA LEU A 180 -22.04 -2.00 4.11
C LEU A 180 -23.07 -0.88 3.88
N SER A 181 -22.67 0.38 3.76
CA SER A 181 -23.52 1.49 3.35
C SER A 181 -22.75 2.49 2.49
N ILE A 182 -23.44 3.09 1.52
CA ILE A 182 -22.83 4.12 0.65
C ILE A 182 -22.28 5.27 1.49
N LYS A 183 -23.03 5.75 2.49
CA LYS A 183 -22.57 6.84 3.37
C LYS A 183 -21.25 6.50 4.06
N ASN A 184 -21.19 5.34 4.72
CA ASN A 184 -19.96 4.93 5.41
C ASN A 184 -18.80 4.72 4.43
N THR A 185 -19.08 4.22 3.21
CA THR A 185 -18.07 4.05 2.17
C THR A 185 -17.49 5.39 1.75
N VAL A 186 -18.34 6.40 1.54
CA VAL A 186 -17.91 7.78 1.20
C VAL A 186 -17.08 8.38 2.33
N ASP A 187 -17.57 8.29 3.57
CA ASP A 187 -16.88 8.82 4.74
C ASP A 187 -15.48 8.16 4.91
N PHE A 188 -15.41 6.84 4.75
CA PHE A 188 -14.13 6.11 4.84
C PHE A 188 -13.20 6.44 3.67
N TYR A 189 -13.72 6.55 2.45
CA TYR A 189 -12.95 6.97 1.27
C TYR A 189 -12.29 8.34 1.52
N ASN A 190 -13.06 9.33 1.95
CA ASN A 190 -12.56 10.66 2.22
C ASN A 190 -11.46 10.64 3.29
N LYS A 191 -11.70 9.96 4.42
CA LYS A 191 -10.73 9.85 5.52
C LYS A 191 -9.40 9.20 5.07
N VAL A 192 -9.45 8.18 4.24
CA VAL A 192 -8.26 7.51 3.72
C VAL A 192 -7.49 8.43 2.77
N LEU A 193 -8.19 9.16 1.89
CA LEU A 193 -7.55 10.10 0.96
C LEU A 193 -6.99 11.34 1.69
N ASP A 194 -7.69 11.85 2.69
CA ASP A 194 -7.20 12.96 3.55
C ASP A 194 -5.93 12.56 4.31
N LEU A 195 -5.86 11.31 4.79
CA LEU A 195 -4.64 10.79 5.40
C LEU A 195 -3.50 10.65 4.38
N PHE A 196 -3.82 10.18 3.16
CA PHE A 196 -2.82 10.12 2.08
C PHE A 196 -2.29 11.52 1.74
N GLU A 197 -3.16 12.53 1.59
CA GLU A 197 -2.75 13.91 1.33
C GLU A 197 -1.83 14.45 2.44
N PHE A 198 -2.15 14.16 3.69
CA PHE A 198 -1.26 14.47 4.81
C PHE A 198 0.13 13.81 4.62
N TYR A 199 0.19 12.52 4.32
CA TYR A 199 1.47 11.83 4.11
C TYR A 199 2.26 12.38 2.92
N GLU A 200 1.58 12.70 1.82
CA GLU A 200 2.21 13.29 0.63
C GLU A 200 2.87 14.64 0.96
N ASN A 201 2.22 15.45 1.78
CA ASN A 201 2.72 16.77 2.18
C ASN A 201 3.82 16.70 3.25
N GLU A 202 3.76 15.71 4.14
CA GLU A 202 4.65 15.62 5.29
C GLU A 202 5.88 14.72 5.06
N LEU A 203 5.77 13.66 4.27
CA LEU A 203 6.74 12.57 4.27
C LEU A 203 7.50 12.48 2.95
N ASN A 204 8.09 13.39 2.37
CA ASN A 204 8.97 13.30 1.18
C ASN A 204 9.01 11.89 0.52
N LEU A 205 7.86 11.41 0.04
CA LEU A 205 7.69 10.09 -0.58
C LEU A 205 7.97 10.18 -2.09
N GLU A 206 8.61 9.16 -2.66
CA GLU A 206 8.74 9.03 -4.12
C GLU A 206 7.48 8.38 -4.68
N ILE A 207 6.55 9.18 -5.23
CA ILE A 207 5.20 8.75 -5.62
C ILE A 207 4.96 8.96 -7.11
N ILE A 208 4.33 7.97 -7.75
CA ILE A 208 3.64 8.12 -9.04
C ILE A 208 2.15 7.89 -8.84
N LYS A 209 1.32 8.80 -9.36
CA LYS A 209 -0.13 8.69 -9.38
C LYS A 209 -0.57 8.18 -10.76
N ILE A 210 -1.28 7.07 -10.80
CA ILE A 210 -1.79 6.44 -12.03
C ILE A 210 -3.30 6.38 -11.95
N LYS A 211 -3.98 7.05 -12.89
CA LYS A 211 -5.43 7.01 -13.01
C LYS A 211 -5.86 5.84 -13.88
N TYR A 212 -6.86 5.11 -13.40
CA TYR A 212 -7.45 3.98 -14.12
C TYR A 212 -7.92 4.40 -15.52
N GLU A 213 -8.60 5.53 -15.61
CA GLU A 213 -9.14 6.08 -16.85
C GLU A 213 -8.03 6.42 -17.86
N ASP A 214 -6.91 6.96 -17.37
CA ASP A 214 -5.77 7.31 -18.24
C ASP A 214 -5.09 6.04 -18.80
N ILE A 215 -5.00 4.96 -18.00
CA ILE A 215 -4.51 3.65 -18.48
C ILE A 215 -5.40 3.11 -19.61
N ILE A 216 -6.73 3.20 -19.45
CA ILE A 216 -7.68 2.70 -20.46
C ILE A 216 -7.59 3.51 -21.76
N LEU A 217 -7.47 4.83 -21.65
CA LEU A 217 -7.45 5.73 -22.80
C LEU A 217 -6.07 5.81 -23.48
N ASN A 218 -4.98 5.70 -22.73
CA ASN A 218 -3.62 5.97 -23.19
C ASN A 218 -2.63 4.90 -22.68
N PHE A 219 -2.97 3.63 -22.84
CA PHE A 219 -2.26 2.48 -22.25
C PHE A 219 -0.74 2.56 -22.38
N GLU A 220 -0.25 2.67 -23.61
CA GLU A 220 1.20 2.64 -23.88
C GLU A 220 1.95 3.83 -23.24
N LYS A 221 1.34 5.01 -23.27
CA LYS A 221 1.91 6.22 -22.66
C LYS A 221 2.02 6.06 -21.14
N GLU A 222 0.96 5.65 -20.49
CA GLU A 222 0.92 5.55 -19.01
C GLU A 222 1.75 4.38 -18.50
N THR A 223 1.78 3.26 -19.22
CA THR A 223 2.64 2.12 -18.84
C THR A 223 4.12 2.45 -19.07
N LYS A 224 4.52 3.14 -20.14
CA LYS A 224 5.89 3.64 -20.30
C LYS A 224 6.31 4.56 -19.15
N LYS A 225 5.42 5.47 -18.73
CA LYS A 225 5.64 6.35 -17.58
C LYS A 225 5.83 5.55 -16.29
N LEU A 226 5.01 4.53 -16.08
CA LEU A 226 5.07 3.65 -14.91
C LEU A 226 6.40 2.89 -14.84
N PHE A 227 6.81 2.22 -15.92
CA PHE A 227 8.07 1.47 -15.94
C PHE A 227 9.30 2.38 -15.86
N LYS A 228 9.26 3.56 -16.48
CA LYS A 228 10.30 4.58 -16.29
C LYS A 228 10.46 5.00 -14.82
N PHE A 229 9.35 5.20 -14.12
CA PHE A 229 9.36 5.49 -12.68
C PHE A 229 10.03 4.36 -11.87
N LEU A 230 9.82 3.11 -12.26
CA LEU A 230 10.45 1.94 -11.65
C LEU A 230 11.92 1.72 -12.07
N ASN A 231 12.47 2.58 -12.92
CA ASN A 231 13.79 2.41 -13.52
C ASN A 231 13.93 1.12 -14.35
N LEU A 232 12.84 0.73 -15.02
CA LEU A 232 12.75 -0.46 -15.87
C LEU A 232 12.53 -0.04 -17.34
N ASP A 233 13.17 -0.79 -18.25
CA ASP A 233 12.96 -0.60 -19.69
C ASP A 233 11.57 -1.15 -20.08
N TYR A 234 10.95 -0.54 -21.07
CA TYR A 234 9.66 -0.98 -21.56
C TYR A 234 9.79 -2.26 -22.39
N GLU A 235 9.13 -3.34 -21.99
CA GLU A 235 9.14 -4.62 -22.72
C GLU A 235 7.95 -4.75 -23.68
N LYS A 236 8.16 -5.33 -24.86
CA LYS A 236 7.12 -5.47 -25.90
C LYS A 236 5.93 -6.34 -25.46
N GLY A 237 6.12 -7.25 -24.49
CA GLY A 237 5.07 -8.12 -23.95
C GLY A 237 4.01 -7.41 -23.10
N ILE A 238 4.29 -6.20 -22.64
CA ILE A 238 3.40 -5.47 -21.71
C ILE A 238 2.01 -5.20 -22.31
N ASN A 239 1.92 -5.01 -23.64
CA ASN A 239 0.65 -4.81 -24.34
C ASN A 239 -0.27 -6.05 -24.29
N LYS A 240 0.26 -7.20 -23.90
CA LYS A 240 -0.47 -8.47 -23.83
C LYS A 240 -0.77 -8.89 -22.37
N PHE A 241 -0.82 -7.93 -21.46
CA PHE A 241 -1.05 -8.19 -20.04
C PHE A 241 -2.28 -9.05 -19.75
N TYR A 242 -3.29 -9.01 -20.60
CA TYR A 242 -4.50 -9.82 -20.52
C TYR A 242 -4.27 -11.32 -20.76
N GLU A 243 -3.11 -11.71 -21.30
CA GLU A 243 -2.71 -13.12 -21.48
C GLU A 243 -2.14 -13.71 -20.17
N THR A 244 -1.82 -12.86 -19.18
CA THR A 244 -1.24 -13.24 -17.87
C THR A 244 -2.24 -13.14 -16.73
N ALA A 245 -3.49 -12.71 -17.00
CA ALA A 245 -4.56 -12.52 -16.03
C ALA A 245 -5.21 -13.84 -15.61
#